data_7ac3a0c1d4eeb4b120594dd7f024a31d
#
_entry.id   7ac3a0c1d4eeb4b120594dd7f024a31d
#
_cell.length_a   1.000
_cell.length_b   1.000
_cell.length_c   1.000
_cell.angle_alpha   90.00
_cell.angle_beta   90.00
_cell.angle_gamma   90.00
#
_symmetry.space_group_name_H-M   'P 1'
#
loop_
_entity.id
_entity.type
_entity.pdbx_description
1 polymer ?
#
loop_
_entity_poly.entity_id
_entity_poly.type
_entity_poly.pdbx_seq_one_letter_code
_entity_poly.pdbx_strand_id
1 'polypeptide(L)'
;MADPVYFDSSVFLAIFMGEASGPSIKELLRELRRDKVRIYTSIVTIQEVSVQTFRKRASAADNYTKVNKLARIHGVTKEIALTAAKLEAQILDETKPKDREENRRRKWDCFHLATAMELGCRTFYGLDEKQLARGKRFCAGVSFGEPSPRNLPLPLFPEPELDGGRKTN
;
A
#
# COMPACT_ATOMS: atom_id res chain seq x y z
N MET A 1 4.39 20.23 -9.03
CA MET A 1 4.20 18.80 -9.35
C MET A 1 3.47 18.17 -8.16
N ALA A 2 2.53 17.24 -8.43
CA ALA A 2 1.83 16.55 -7.34
C ALA A 2 2.82 15.67 -6.55
N ASP A 3 2.62 15.58 -5.24
CA ASP A 3 3.46 14.78 -4.35
C ASP A 3 3.41 13.29 -4.73
N PRO A 4 4.55 12.59 -4.74
CA PRO A 4 4.58 11.18 -5.08
C PRO A 4 3.92 10.32 -4.00
N VAL A 5 3.42 9.16 -4.42
CA VAL A 5 2.84 8.16 -3.52
C VAL A 5 3.59 6.83 -3.63
N TYR A 6 3.52 6.05 -2.57
CA TYR A 6 4.10 4.71 -2.51
C TYR A 6 3.03 3.64 -2.44
N PHE A 7 3.19 2.56 -3.20
CA PHE A 7 2.35 1.38 -3.15
C PHE A 7 3.16 0.19 -2.61
N ASP A 8 2.65 -0.39 -1.54
CA ASP A 8 3.18 -1.63 -0.96
C ASP A 8 2.86 -2.85 -1.83
N SER A 9 3.56 -3.96 -1.63
CA SER A 9 3.36 -5.22 -2.34
C SER A 9 1.93 -5.76 -2.22
N SER A 10 1.28 -5.57 -1.07
CA SER A 10 -0.11 -5.98 -0.82
C SER A 10 -1.10 -5.38 -1.83
N VAL A 11 -0.86 -4.14 -2.26
CA VAL A 11 -1.69 -3.45 -3.28
C VAL A 11 -1.62 -4.16 -4.63
N PHE A 12 -0.42 -4.58 -5.06
CA PHE A 12 -0.24 -5.31 -6.32
C PHE A 12 -0.80 -6.72 -6.22
N LEU A 13 -0.61 -7.39 -5.08
CA LEU A 13 -1.18 -8.71 -4.84
C LEU A 13 -2.70 -8.69 -4.95
N ALA A 14 -3.36 -7.71 -4.35
CA ALA A 14 -4.82 -7.56 -4.43
C ALA A 14 -5.32 -7.39 -5.89
N ILE A 15 -4.58 -6.61 -6.70
CA ILE A 15 -4.90 -6.45 -8.13
C ILE A 15 -4.71 -7.76 -8.89
N PHE A 16 -3.58 -8.45 -8.68
CA PHE A 16 -3.19 -9.63 -9.45
C PHE A 16 -3.97 -10.89 -9.05
N MET A 17 -4.41 -10.96 -7.79
CA MET A 17 -5.21 -12.07 -7.27
C MET A 17 -6.72 -11.85 -7.42
N GLY A 18 -7.15 -10.65 -7.83
CA GLY A 18 -8.57 -10.33 -7.97
C GLY A 18 -9.31 -10.22 -6.64
N GLU A 19 -8.63 -9.73 -5.60
CA GLU A 19 -9.23 -9.54 -4.28
C GLU A 19 -10.35 -8.47 -4.29
N ALA A 20 -11.20 -8.48 -3.27
CA ALA A 20 -12.34 -7.57 -3.15
C ALA A 20 -11.95 -6.08 -3.21
N SER A 21 -10.76 -5.71 -2.72
CA SER A 21 -10.20 -4.36 -2.80
C SER A 21 -9.72 -3.96 -4.22
N GLY A 22 -9.54 -4.92 -5.11
CA GLY A 22 -8.99 -4.70 -6.46
C GLY A 22 -9.69 -3.62 -7.28
N PRO A 23 -11.04 -3.57 -7.36
CA PRO A 23 -11.76 -2.51 -8.06
C PRO A 23 -11.49 -1.12 -7.50
N SER A 24 -11.51 -0.93 -6.18
CA SER A 24 -11.18 0.33 -5.50
C SER A 24 -9.76 0.80 -5.82
N ILE A 25 -8.80 -0.12 -5.79
CA ILE A 25 -7.40 0.18 -6.11
C ILE A 25 -7.27 0.63 -7.58
N LYS A 26 -7.95 -0.04 -8.50
CA LYS A 26 -7.93 0.35 -9.93
C LYS A 26 -8.51 1.74 -10.16
N GLU A 27 -9.53 2.12 -9.40
CA GLU A 27 -10.09 3.46 -9.48
C GLU A 27 -9.11 4.51 -8.94
N LEU A 28 -8.52 4.28 -7.78
CA LEU A 28 -7.45 5.14 -7.26
C LEU A 28 -6.30 5.29 -8.27
N LEU A 29 -5.90 4.20 -8.94
CA LEU A 29 -4.86 4.26 -9.99
C LEU A 29 -5.26 5.16 -11.15
N ARG A 30 -6.53 5.16 -11.57
CA ARG A 30 -7.04 6.05 -12.63
C ARG A 30 -6.97 7.52 -12.19
N GLU A 31 -7.38 7.81 -10.95
CA GLU A 31 -7.30 9.16 -10.38
C GLU A 31 -5.86 9.65 -10.31
N LEU A 32 -4.95 8.84 -9.75
CA LEU A 32 -3.54 9.19 -9.62
C LEU A 32 -2.89 9.47 -11.00
N ARG A 33 -3.24 8.68 -12.02
CA ARG A 33 -2.77 8.88 -13.40
C ARG A 33 -3.32 10.15 -14.03
N ARG A 34 -4.62 10.40 -13.87
CA ARG A 34 -5.25 11.63 -14.33
C ARG A 34 -4.57 12.86 -13.74
N ASP A 35 -4.25 12.81 -12.45
CA ASP A 35 -3.63 13.88 -11.70
C ASP A 35 -2.10 13.91 -11.88
N LYS A 36 -1.55 13.05 -12.74
CA LYS A 36 -0.10 12.92 -13.05
C LYS A 36 0.75 12.69 -11.80
N VAL A 37 0.20 12.03 -10.79
CA VAL A 37 0.92 11.64 -9.57
C VAL A 37 1.90 10.52 -9.89
N ARG A 38 3.14 10.65 -9.41
CA ARG A 38 4.14 9.59 -9.52
C ARG A 38 3.87 8.52 -8.47
N ILE A 39 3.75 7.28 -8.92
CA ILE A 39 3.58 6.12 -8.05
C ILE A 39 4.91 5.38 -8.00
N TYR A 40 5.40 5.09 -6.80
CA TYR A 40 6.63 4.34 -6.56
C TYR A 40 6.35 3.03 -5.81
N THR A 41 7.23 2.07 -6.00
CA THR A 41 7.33 0.85 -5.20
C THR A 41 8.78 0.37 -5.12
N SER A 42 9.09 -0.50 -4.18
CA SER A 42 10.42 -1.10 -4.03
C SER A 42 10.61 -2.29 -4.97
N ILE A 43 11.86 -2.58 -5.33
CA ILE A 43 12.25 -3.86 -5.97
C ILE A 43 11.86 -5.08 -5.12
N VAL A 44 11.75 -4.90 -3.80
CA VAL A 44 11.28 -5.92 -2.86
C VAL A 44 9.87 -6.41 -3.23
N THR A 45 9.01 -5.54 -3.74
CA THR A 45 7.68 -5.89 -4.26
C THR A 45 7.75 -7.01 -5.31
N ILE A 46 8.78 -6.98 -6.18
CA ILE A 46 8.93 -8.00 -7.22
C ILE A 46 9.18 -9.38 -6.60
N GLN A 47 10.01 -9.44 -5.56
CA GLN A 47 10.26 -10.68 -4.83
C GLN A 47 8.95 -11.20 -4.18
N GLU A 48 8.20 -10.34 -3.48
CA GLU A 48 7.00 -10.74 -2.75
C GLU A 48 5.86 -11.20 -3.67
N VAL A 49 5.58 -10.49 -4.76
CA VAL A 49 4.57 -10.91 -5.73
C VAL A 49 4.99 -12.17 -6.48
N SER A 50 6.29 -12.36 -6.71
CA SER A 50 6.81 -13.56 -7.40
C SER A 50 6.74 -14.80 -6.54
N VAL A 51 6.95 -14.70 -5.22
CA VAL A 51 6.78 -15.83 -4.29
C VAL A 51 5.37 -16.41 -4.42
N GLN A 52 4.33 -15.58 -4.42
CA GLN A 52 2.96 -16.05 -4.55
C GLN A 52 2.69 -16.69 -5.91
N THR A 53 3.30 -16.16 -6.97
CA THR A 53 3.19 -16.72 -8.32
C THR A 53 3.84 -18.10 -8.40
N PHE A 54 5.05 -18.27 -7.87
CA PHE A 54 5.74 -19.56 -7.84
C PHE A 54 5.03 -20.60 -6.96
N ARG A 55 4.46 -20.18 -5.82
CA ARG A 55 3.65 -21.09 -4.99
C ARG A 55 2.45 -21.66 -5.73
N LYS A 56 1.92 -20.94 -6.71
CA LYS A 56 0.86 -21.41 -7.61
C LYS A 56 1.40 -22.17 -8.84
N ARG A 57 2.70 -22.48 -8.86
CA ARG A 57 3.40 -23.14 -9.98
C ARG A 57 3.25 -22.40 -11.32
N ALA A 58 3.08 -21.09 -11.29
CA ALA A 58 2.97 -20.21 -12.45
C ALA A 58 4.30 -19.49 -12.72
N SER A 59 4.49 -19.01 -13.94
CA SER A 59 5.67 -18.22 -14.32
C SER A 59 5.58 -16.81 -13.72
N ALA A 60 6.65 -16.37 -13.07
CA ALA A 60 6.79 -15.01 -12.55
C ALA A 60 7.52 -14.06 -13.53
N ALA A 61 7.85 -14.52 -14.72
CA ALA A 61 8.64 -13.74 -15.70
C ALA A 61 8.03 -12.35 -16.00
N ASP A 62 6.69 -12.28 -16.04
CA ASP A 62 5.97 -11.04 -16.35
C ASP A 62 5.73 -10.12 -15.14
N ASN A 63 6.03 -10.56 -13.92
CA ASN A 63 5.66 -9.79 -12.72
C ASN A 63 6.34 -8.42 -12.69
N TYR A 64 7.63 -8.35 -13.05
CA TYR A 64 8.33 -7.07 -13.17
C TYR A 64 7.61 -6.12 -14.12
N THR A 65 7.27 -6.60 -15.32
CA THR A 65 6.58 -5.80 -16.34
C THR A 65 5.19 -5.36 -15.87
N LYS A 66 4.45 -6.23 -15.20
CA LYS A 66 3.11 -5.92 -14.66
C LYS A 66 3.19 -4.83 -13.58
N VAL A 67 4.11 -4.94 -12.63
CA VAL A 67 4.32 -3.93 -11.59
C VAL A 67 4.80 -2.62 -12.20
N ASN A 68 5.78 -2.66 -13.11
CA ASN A 68 6.37 -1.48 -13.74
C ASN A 68 5.37 -0.69 -14.61
N LYS A 69 4.32 -1.34 -15.12
CA LYS A 69 3.18 -0.66 -15.78
C LYS A 69 2.33 0.17 -14.82
N LEU A 70 2.34 -0.14 -13.54
CA LEU A 70 1.49 0.50 -12.52
C LEU A 70 2.26 1.52 -11.69
N ALA A 71 3.53 1.23 -11.35
CA ALA A 71 4.37 2.05 -10.49
C ALA A 71 5.84 2.01 -10.95
N ARG A 72 6.60 3.04 -10.64
CA ARG A 72 8.05 3.05 -10.86
C ARG A 72 8.73 2.21 -9.79
N ILE A 73 9.45 1.17 -10.22
CA ILE A 73 10.18 0.28 -9.32
C ILE A 73 11.51 0.92 -8.97
N HIS A 74 11.79 1.04 -7.67
CA HIS A 74 13.05 1.58 -7.16
C HIS A 74 13.89 0.48 -6.51
N GLY A 75 15.18 0.43 -6.82
CA GLY A 75 16.13 -0.49 -6.20
C GLY A 75 16.45 -0.12 -4.75
N VAL A 76 16.94 -1.08 -3.98
CA VAL A 76 17.44 -0.80 -2.63
C VAL A 76 18.83 -0.16 -2.76
N THR A 77 18.94 1.12 -2.40
CA THR A 77 20.20 1.86 -2.32
C THR A 77 20.82 1.72 -0.93
N LYS A 78 22.05 2.22 -0.77
CA LYS A 78 22.70 2.30 0.54
C LYS A 78 21.88 3.12 1.55
N GLU A 79 21.34 4.24 1.10
CA GLU A 79 20.51 5.14 1.94
C GLU A 79 19.24 4.44 2.40
N ILE A 80 18.54 3.78 1.48
CA ILE A 80 17.34 2.98 1.80
C ILE A 80 17.69 1.87 2.80
N ALA A 81 18.82 1.17 2.60
CA ALA A 81 19.23 0.09 3.51
C ALA A 81 19.55 0.62 4.92
N LEU A 82 20.22 1.76 5.04
CA LEU A 82 20.53 2.38 6.32
C LEU A 82 19.26 2.90 7.03
N THR A 83 18.35 3.54 6.29
CA THR A 83 17.07 4.01 6.82
C THR A 83 16.20 2.84 7.27
N ALA A 84 16.15 1.73 6.51
CA ALA A 84 15.45 0.52 6.91
C ALA A 84 16.02 -0.08 8.19
N ALA A 85 17.36 -0.16 8.32
CA ALA A 85 18.01 -0.66 9.52
C ALA A 85 17.73 0.23 10.76
N LYS A 86 17.71 1.55 10.59
CA LYS A 86 17.35 2.50 11.65
C LYS A 86 15.90 2.31 12.11
N LEU A 87 14.97 2.17 11.17
CA LEU A 87 13.56 1.90 11.47
C LEU A 87 13.40 0.57 12.21
N GLU A 88 14.06 -0.50 11.73
CA GLU A 88 14.02 -1.82 12.38
C GLU A 88 14.53 -1.74 13.82
N ALA A 89 15.64 -1.06 14.07
CA ALA A 89 16.19 -0.87 15.41
C ALA A 89 15.19 -0.15 16.33
N GLN A 90 14.62 0.96 15.88
CA GLN A 90 13.61 1.71 16.65
C GLN A 90 12.38 0.86 16.98
N ILE A 91 11.90 0.06 16.02
CA ILE A 91 10.76 -0.82 16.25
C ILE A 91 11.11 -1.94 17.25
N LEU A 92 12.33 -2.50 17.17
CA LEU A 92 12.79 -3.55 18.07
C LEU A 92 12.97 -3.06 19.52
N ASP A 93 13.41 -1.81 19.71
CA ASP A 93 13.53 -1.19 21.03
C ASP A 93 12.17 -1.07 21.72
N GLU A 94 11.10 -0.85 20.96
CA GLU A 94 9.76 -0.69 21.51
C GLU A 94 8.95 -2.00 21.56
N THR A 95 9.17 -2.91 20.61
CA THR A 95 8.33 -4.12 20.46
C THR A 95 9.16 -5.31 20.01
N LYS A 96 9.32 -6.30 20.91
CA LYS A 96 9.95 -7.56 20.53
C LYS A 96 9.05 -8.36 19.57
N PRO A 97 9.63 -8.98 18.52
CA PRO A 97 8.86 -9.87 17.65
C PRO A 97 8.40 -11.10 18.41
N LYS A 98 7.18 -11.56 18.16
CA LYS A 98 6.61 -12.76 18.79
C LYS A 98 7.31 -14.03 18.34
N ASP A 99 7.72 -14.06 17.07
CA ASP A 99 8.36 -15.22 16.45
C ASP A 99 9.30 -14.82 15.29
N ARG A 100 9.92 -15.82 14.67
CA ARG A 100 10.82 -15.64 13.52
C ARG A 100 10.13 -15.08 12.28
N GLU A 101 8.86 -15.45 12.06
CA GLU A 101 8.12 -15.03 10.89
C GLU A 101 7.73 -13.55 11.01
N GLU A 102 7.25 -13.12 12.17
CA GLU A 102 6.99 -11.71 12.43
C GLU A 102 8.27 -10.86 12.28
N ASN A 103 9.41 -11.35 12.78
CA ASN A 103 10.69 -10.65 12.62
C ASN A 103 11.09 -10.51 11.14
N ARG A 104 10.88 -11.57 10.34
CA ARG A 104 11.17 -11.53 8.90
C ARG A 104 10.25 -10.55 8.16
N ARG A 105 8.94 -10.59 8.42
CA ARG A 105 7.97 -9.66 7.81
C ARG A 105 8.32 -8.22 8.14
N ARG A 106 8.66 -7.93 9.39
CA ARG A 106 9.08 -6.60 9.85
C ARG A 106 10.27 -6.05 9.06
N LYS A 107 11.25 -6.87 8.75
CA LYS A 107 12.40 -6.46 7.92
C LYS A 107 11.96 -5.97 6.54
N TRP A 108 11.10 -6.72 5.87
CA TRP A 108 10.56 -6.33 4.56
C TRP A 108 9.72 -5.06 4.65
N ASP A 109 8.87 -4.94 5.68
CA ASP A 109 8.12 -3.72 5.94
C ASP A 109 9.04 -2.50 6.07
N CYS A 110 10.17 -2.63 6.79
CA CYS A 110 11.13 -1.55 6.95
C CYS A 110 11.75 -1.11 5.60
N PHE A 111 12.00 -2.03 4.67
CA PHE A 111 12.47 -1.66 3.32
C PHE A 111 11.42 -0.88 2.54
N HIS A 112 10.16 -1.25 2.61
CA HIS A 112 9.07 -0.51 1.98
C HIS A 112 8.93 0.89 2.57
N LEU A 113 8.90 1.01 3.89
CA LEU A 113 8.81 2.28 4.60
C LEU A 113 10.00 3.19 4.29
N ALA A 114 11.21 2.65 4.35
CA ALA A 114 12.44 3.39 4.03
C ALA A 114 12.45 3.87 2.57
N THR A 115 12.01 3.02 1.63
CA THR A 115 11.94 3.41 0.22
C THR A 115 10.96 4.57 0.03
N ALA A 116 9.80 4.53 0.68
CA ALA A 116 8.82 5.61 0.62
C ALA A 116 9.38 6.93 1.18
N MET A 117 10.07 6.87 2.31
CA MET A 117 10.70 8.04 2.94
C MET A 117 11.80 8.65 2.07
N GLU A 118 12.73 7.83 1.59
CA GLU A 118 13.88 8.30 0.78
C GLU A 118 13.43 8.87 -0.58
N LEU A 119 12.31 8.41 -1.12
CA LEU A 119 11.74 8.95 -2.35
C LEU A 119 10.81 10.17 -2.11
N GLY A 120 10.68 10.61 -0.87
CA GLY A 120 9.84 11.76 -0.51
C GLY A 120 8.36 11.53 -0.78
N CYS A 121 7.89 10.28 -0.69
CA CYS A 121 6.47 9.98 -0.87
C CYS A 121 5.67 10.57 0.28
N ARG A 122 4.59 11.29 -0.05
CA ARG A 122 3.69 11.89 0.97
C ARG A 122 2.61 10.93 1.44
N THR A 123 2.30 9.92 0.65
CA THR A 123 1.31 8.90 1.01
C THR A 123 1.85 7.51 0.74
N PHE A 124 1.69 6.63 1.71
CA PHE A 124 1.97 5.21 1.62
C PHE A 124 0.64 4.45 1.63
N TYR A 125 0.39 3.67 0.59
CA TYR A 125 -0.78 2.82 0.47
C TYR A 125 -0.41 1.35 0.66
N GLY A 126 -1.12 0.67 1.54
CA GLY A 126 -0.98 -0.76 1.84
C GLY A 126 -2.27 -1.35 2.38
N LEU A 127 -2.32 -2.68 2.48
CA LEU A 127 -3.45 -3.42 3.03
C LEU A 127 -3.11 -4.14 4.35
N ASP A 128 -1.84 -4.11 4.78
CA ASP A 128 -1.42 -4.67 6.06
C ASP A 128 -1.57 -3.62 7.18
N GLU A 129 -2.57 -3.79 8.03
CA GLU A 129 -2.87 -2.88 9.15
C GLU A 129 -1.67 -2.69 10.10
N LYS A 130 -0.89 -3.76 10.35
CA LYS A 130 0.27 -3.70 11.23
C LYS A 130 1.39 -2.85 10.62
N GLN A 131 1.61 -2.99 9.31
CA GLN A 131 2.58 -2.18 8.57
C GLN A 131 2.14 -0.71 8.55
N LEU A 132 0.86 -0.44 8.27
CA LEU A 132 0.32 0.92 8.30
C LEU A 132 0.43 1.55 9.69
N ALA A 133 0.14 0.80 10.75
CA ALA A 133 0.28 1.28 12.13
C ALA A 133 1.74 1.60 12.49
N ARG A 134 2.70 0.75 12.09
CA ARG A 134 4.13 1.01 12.24
C ARG A 134 4.55 2.27 11.47
N GLY A 135 4.13 2.39 10.23
CA GLY A 135 4.41 3.57 9.41
C GLY A 135 3.93 4.86 10.06
N LYS A 136 2.68 4.89 10.52
CA LYS A 136 2.11 6.05 11.24
C LYS A 136 2.91 6.44 12.48
N ARG A 137 3.49 5.47 13.16
CA ARG A 137 4.24 5.70 14.40
C ARG A 137 5.68 6.16 14.16
N PHE A 138 6.38 5.60 13.18
CA PHE A 138 7.82 5.77 13.01
C PHE A 138 8.23 6.63 11.82
N CYS A 139 7.34 6.89 10.86
CA CYS A 139 7.66 7.60 9.63
C CYS A 139 6.97 8.98 9.60
N ALA A 140 7.61 9.98 10.20
CA ALA A 140 7.09 11.34 10.20
C ALA A 140 6.99 11.91 8.77
N GLY A 141 5.94 12.67 8.50
CA GLY A 141 5.73 13.36 7.22
C GLY A 141 5.16 12.49 6.09
N VAL A 142 4.86 11.22 6.37
CA VAL A 142 4.18 10.30 5.44
C VAL A 142 2.79 9.98 5.98
N SER A 143 1.76 10.11 5.15
CA SER A 143 0.40 9.66 5.46
C SER A 143 0.25 8.18 5.09
N PHE A 144 -0.44 7.40 5.92
CA PHE A 144 -0.62 5.96 5.73
C PHE A 144 -2.10 5.60 5.65
N GLY A 145 -2.47 4.81 4.66
CA GLY A 145 -3.86 4.39 4.48
C GLY A 145 -4.04 3.24 3.49
N GLU A 146 -5.25 2.72 3.48
CA GLU A 146 -5.66 1.78 2.46
C GLU A 146 -5.88 2.47 1.12
N PRO A 147 -5.62 1.77 0.00
CA PRO A 147 -5.82 2.33 -1.34
C PRO A 147 -7.31 2.40 -1.68
N SER A 148 -7.90 3.58 -1.50
CA SER A 148 -9.28 3.88 -1.85
C SER A 148 -9.36 5.12 -2.73
N PRO A 149 -10.38 5.26 -3.59
CA PRO A 149 -10.59 6.46 -4.40
C PRO A 149 -10.64 7.71 -3.51
N ARG A 150 -10.01 8.79 -3.96
CA ARG A 150 -9.99 10.08 -3.24
C ARG A 150 -11.33 10.81 -3.30
N ASN A 151 -12.07 10.57 -4.39
CA ASN A 151 -13.38 11.16 -4.67
C ASN A 151 -14.47 10.07 -4.64
N LEU A 152 -14.59 9.35 -3.52
CA LEU A 152 -15.82 8.61 -3.30
C LEU A 152 -16.96 9.64 -3.23
N PRO A 153 -18.01 9.52 -4.07
CA PRO A 153 -19.24 10.26 -3.80
C PRO A 153 -19.63 9.92 -2.36
N LEU A 154 -19.91 10.94 -1.56
CA LEU A 154 -20.47 10.74 -0.22
C LEU A 154 -21.61 9.72 -0.38
N PRO A 155 -21.70 8.68 0.48
CA PRO A 155 -22.83 7.79 0.41
C PRO A 155 -24.07 8.66 0.46
N LEU A 156 -24.90 8.56 -0.58
CA LEU A 156 -26.22 9.18 -0.58
C LEU A 156 -26.90 8.57 0.64
N PHE A 157 -27.05 9.36 1.68
CA PHE A 157 -27.91 8.95 2.78
C PHE A 157 -29.26 8.65 2.15
N PRO A 158 -29.85 7.46 2.40
CA PRO A 158 -31.20 7.21 1.95
C PRO A 158 -32.04 8.38 2.45
N GLU A 159 -32.75 9.05 1.52
CA GLU A 159 -33.68 10.09 1.94
C GLU A 159 -34.62 9.46 2.96
N PRO A 160 -34.90 10.14 4.11
CA PRO A 160 -35.85 9.62 5.07
C PRO A 160 -37.16 9.40 4.32
N GLU A 161 -37.63 8.16 4.32
CA GLU A 161 -38.97 7.83 3.82
C GLU A 161 -39.96 8.74 4.54
N LEU A 162 -40.48 9.71 3.83
CA LEU A 162 -41.59 10.51 4.32
C LEU A 162 -42.79 9.56 4.44
N ASP A 163 -43.00 9.12 5.65
CA ASP A 163 -44.17 8.30 6.04
C ASP A 163 -45.45 9.08 5.74
N GLY A 164 -45.93 8.90 4.52
CA GLY A 164 -47.16 9.48 3.99
C GLY A 164 -48.39 8.64 4.32
N GLY A 165 -48.68 8.41 5.60
CA GLY A 165 -49.78 7.57 6.02
C GLY A 165 -50.72 8.17 7.08
N ARG A 166 -51.25 9.35 6.82
CA ARG A 166 -52.52 9.72 7.54
C ARG A 166 -53.72 9.32 6.67
N LYS A 167 -54.25 8.15 6.97
CA LYS A 167 -55.67 7.85 6.69
C LYS A 167 -56.51 8.45 7.81
N THR A 168 -57.23 9.52 7.52
CA THR A 168 -58.33 10.00 8.31
C THR A 168 -59.60 9.20 7.95
N ASN A 169 -60.16 8.58 8.94
CA ASN A 169 -61.63 8.31 9.00
C ASN A 169 -62.24 9.40 9.82
#